data_afa679c5504873c37fe74258863fd1c7
#
_entry.id   afa679c5504873c37fe74258863fd1c7
#
_cell.length_a   1.000
_cell.length_b   1.000
_cell.length_c   1.000
_cell.angle_alpha   90.00
_cell.angle_beta   90.00
_cell.angle_gamma   90.00
#
_symmetry.space_group_name_H-M   'P 1'
#
loop_
_entity.id
_entity.type
_entity.pdbx_description
1 polymer ?
#
loop_
_entity_poly.entity_id
_entity_poly.type
_entity_poly.pdbx_seq_one_letter_code
_entity_poly.pdbx_strand_id
1 'polypeptide(L)'
;MDDQNARAEYSREPTLEDLVQLCKRLNEAGAKYVVIGGFAVVLNGFIRTTGDIDLLVDSSPENVARIKEALLYLPDQAVREIEAEEVAKYTVVRVADEIIVDLMHKACEVEYEHTHDHIAHYSVADVQIPFLKPALLLKTKMTIRPKDAEDRFFLEQLLESQNAGTPPLSQNTPSVSSSLWRRFLKKVHRIFLPSNK
;
A
#
# COMPACT_ATOMS: atom_id res chain seq x y z
N MET A 1 21.37 11.04 7.95
CA MET A 1 20.16 11.63 7.35
C MET A 1 20.29 11.87 5.83
N ASP A 2 21.50 12.02 5.33
CA ASP A 2 21.75 12.37 3.91
C ASP A 2 21.68 11.20 2.92
N ASP A 3 21.94 9.96 3.37
CA ASP A 3 22.07 8.80 2.48
C ASP A 3 20.70 8.28 1.97
N GLN A 4 19.68 8.27 2.80
CA GLN A 4 18.31 7.88 2.40
C GLN A 4 17.68 8.87 1.41
N ASN A 5 17.97 10.17 1.53
CA ASN A 5 17.49 11.17 0.57
C ASN A 5 18.21 11.05 -0.79
N ALA A 6 19.52 10.76 -0.80
CA ALA A 6 20.26 10.52 -2.03
C ALA A 6 19.76 9.26 -2.75
N ARG A 7 19.49 8.17 -2.03
CA ARG A 7 18.93 6.93 -2.61
C ARG A 7 17.53 7.12 -3.18
N ALA A 8 16.69 7.95 -2.55
CA ALA A 8 15.35 8.23 -3.05
C ALA A 8 15.33 8.88 -4.45
N GLU A 9 16.40 9.57 -4.87
CA GLU A 9 16.54 10.10 -6.23
C GLU A 9 16.75 9.00 -7.29
N TYR A 10 17.22 7.82 -6.89
CA TYR A 10 17.48 6.67 -7.79
C TYR A 10 16.37 5.61 -7.71
N SER A 11 15.44 5.73 -6.77
CA SER A 11 14.31 4.81 -6.65
C SER A 11 13.32 5.02 -7.81
N ARG A 12 12.86 3.93 -8.39
CA ARG A 12 11.78 3.97 -9.40
C ARG A 12 10.40 3.97 -8.75
N GLU A 13 9.41 4.44 -9.48
CA GLU A 13 8.01 4.30 -9.06
C GLU A 13 7.65 2.81 -8.91
N PRO A 14 7.02 2.41 -7.79
CA PRO A 14 6.59 1.03 -7.58
C PRO A 14 5.38 0.70 -8.47
N THR A 15 5.36 -0.52 -8.95
CA THR A 15 4.26 -1.11 -9.71
C THR A 15 3.33 -1.93 -8.80
N LEU A 16 2.22 -2.42 -9.34
CA LEU A 16 1.36 -3.35 -8.59
C LEU A 16 2.06 -4.71 -8.37
N GLU A 17 2.92 -5.11 -9.28
CA GLU A 17 3.74 -6.32 -9.13
C GLU A 17 4.68 -6.20 -7.92
N ASP A 18 5.27 -5.02 -7.70
CA ASP A 18 6.09 -4.75 -6.52
C ASP A 18 5.26 -4.83 -5.23
N LEU A 19 4.06 -4.26 -5.23
CA LEU A 19 3.14 -4.37 -4.09
C LEU A 19 2.79 -5.84 -3.80
N VAL A 20 2.48 -6.63 -4.84
CA VAL A 20 2.16 -8.07 -4.67
C VAL A 20 3.35 -8.82 -4.10
N GLN A 21 4.56 -8.58 -4.62
CA GLN A 21 5.77 -9.23 -4.13
C GLN A 21 6.08 -8.84 -2.68
N LEU A 22 5.99 -7.56 -2.35
CA LEU A 22 6.17 -7.07 -1.00
C LEU A 22 5.15 -7.70 -0.03
N CYS A 23 3.86 -7.68 -0.38
CA CYS A 23 2.82 -8.27 0.46
C CYS A 23 3.00 -9.78 0.63
N LYS A 24 3.47 -10.48 -0.41
CA LYS A 24 3.81 -11.91 -0.29
C LYS A 24 4.87 -12.13 0.78
N ARG A 25 5.98 -11.39 0.74
CA ARG A 25 7.08 -11.49 1.71
C ARG A 25 6.64 -11.13 3.12
N LEU A 26 5.84 -10.07 3.27
CA LEU A 26 5.29 -9.66 4.56
C LEU A 26 4.37 -10.73 5.15
N ASN A 27 3.51 -11.34 4.32
CA ASN A 27 2.62 -12.42 4.74
C ASN A 27 3.41 -13.68 5.15
N GLU A 28 4.43 -14.07 4.38
CA GLU A 28 5.32 -15.19 4.68
C GLU A 28 6.08 -14.99 6.00
N ALA A 29 6.51 -13.77 6.31
CA ALA A 29 7.14 -13.41 7.56
C ALA A 29 6.15 -13.27 8.75
N GLY A 30 4.84 -13.34 8.49
CA GLY A 30 3.80 -13.12 9.50
C GLY A 30 3.79 -11.69 10.05
N ALA A 31 4.16 -10.71 9.23
CA ALA A 31 4.15 -9.31 9.61
C ALA A 31 2.72 -8.77 9.75
N LYS A 32 2.54 -7.87 10.70
CA LYS A 32 1.28 -7.16 10.94
C LYS A 32 1.33 -5.79 10.26
N TYR A 33 0.58 -5.64 9.19
CA TYR A 33 0.55 -4.43 8.39
C TYR A 33 -0.79 -4.27 7.67
N VAL A 34 -1.04 -3.08 7.16
CA VAL A 34 -2.11 -2.78 6.21
C VAL A 34 -1.61 -1.73 5.20
N VAL A 35 -1.92 -1.93 3.93
CA VAL A 35 -1.61 -0.98 2.86
C VAL A 35 -2.52 0.24 3.01
N ILE A 36 -1.90 1.42 3.01
CA ILE A 36 -2.56 2.72 3.04
C ILE A 36 -2.11 3.56 1.83
N GLY A 37 -2.21 4.88 1.91
CA GLY A 37 -1.63 5.77 0.90
C GLY A 37 -2.21 5.59 -0.49
N GLY A 38 -1.35 5.77 -1.49
CA GLY A 38 -1.74 5.75 -2.89
C GLY A 38 -2.27 4.41 -3.38
N PHE A 39 -1.60 3.33 -3.02
CA PHE A 39 -2.04 1.99 -3.43
C PHE A 39 -3.40 1.59 -2.81
N ALA A 40 -3.67 1.97 -1.56
CA ALA A 40 -4.99 1.73 -0.98
C ALA A 40 -6.09 2.50 -1.71
N VAL A 41 -5.84 3.71 -2.17
CA VAL A 41 -6.79 4.48 -2.99
C VAL A 41 -7.02 3.79 -4.34
N VAL A 42 -5.96 3.28 -4.98
CA VAL A 42 -6.06 2.50 -6.23
C VAL A 42 -6.87 1.21 -6.00
N LEU A 43 -6.61 0.49 -4.92
CA LEU A 43 -7.34 -0.75 -4.57
C LEU A 43 -8.83 -0.48 -4.23
N ASN A 44 -9.17 0.74 -3.82
CA ASN A 44 -10.56 1.19 -3.67
C ASN A 44 -11.20 1.67 -4.97
N GLY A 45 -10.48 1.68 -6.11
CA GLY A 45 -11.02 1.91 -7.45
C GLY A 45 -10.62 3.22 -8.13
N PHE A 46 -9.78 4.07 -7.53
CA PHE A 46 -9.30 5.31 -8.13
C PHE A 46 -8.00 5.08 -8.91
N ILE A 47 -8.04 5.34 -10.22
CA ILE A 47 -6.85 5.13 -11.08
C ILE A 47 -5.93 6.35 -10.97
N ARG A 48 -4.78 6.17 -10.33
CA ARG A 48 -3.71 7.14 -10.24
C ARG A 48 -2.35 6.49 -10.09
N THR A 49 -1.28 7.25 -10.27
CA THR A 49 0.09 6.81 -9.97
C THR A 49 0.44 7.12 -8.50
N THR A 50 1.38 6.34 -7.96
CA THR A 50 1.98 6.58 -6.64
C THR A 50 3.49 6.35 -6.73
N GLY A 51 4.27 7.14 -5.99
CA GLY A 51 5.73 7.07 -5.98
C GLY A 51 6.31 6.14 -4.91
N ASP A 52 5.46 5.62 -4.04
CA ASP A 52 5.83 4.89 -2.84
C ASP A 52 4.78 3.83 -2.47
N ILE A 53 5.17 2.89 -1.62
CA ILE A 53 4.25 1.95 -0.97
C ILE A 53 4.16 2.33 0.51
N ASP A 54 3.00 2.81 0.93
CA ASP A 54 2.72 3.21 2.29
C ASP A 54 2.14 2.06 3.10
N LEU A 55 2.77 1.70 4.22
CA LEU A 55 2.32 0.66 5.15
C LEU A 55 2.06 1.24 6.53
N LEU A 56 0.85 1.04 7.04
CA LEU A 56 0.54 1.24 8.46
C LEU A 56 0.79 -0.08 9.19
N VAL A 57 1.63 -0.06 10.22
CA VAL A 57 2.16 -1.28 10.83
C VAL A 57 2.03 -1.29 12.35
N ASP A 58 1.93 -2.48 12.93
CA ASP A 58 2.21 -2.68 14.36
C ASP A 58 3.69 -2.35 14.60
N SER A 59 3.97 -1.37 15.45
CA SER A 59 5.33 -0.87 15.70
C SER A 59 6.09 -1.64 16.79
N SER A 60 5.57 -2.79 17.24
CA SER A 60 6.31 -3.63 18.16
C SER A 60 7.64 -4.09 17.57
N PRO A 61 8.72 -4.16 18.36
CA PRO A 61 10.05 -4.56 17.87
C PRO A 61 10.02 -5.92 17.16
N GLU A 62 9.22 -6.87 17.64
CA GLU A 62 9.05 -8.18 17.03
C GLU A 62 8.43 -8.09 15.64
N ASN A 63 7.45 -7.22 15.45
CA ASN A 63 6.83 -7.02 14.15
C ASN A 63 7.75 -6.26 13.19
N VAL A 64 8.45 -5.24 13.67
CA VAL A 64 9.44 -4.52 12.86
C VAL A 64 10.56 -5.46 12.38
N ALA A 65 11.01 -6.39 13.22
CA ALA A 65 11.99 -7.42 12.81
C ALA A 65 11.46 -8.29 11.66
N ARG A 66 10.18 -8.71 11.70
CA ARG A 66 9.54 -9.45 10.59
C ARG A 66 9.44 -8.62 9.30
N ILE A 67 9.11 -7.35 9.44
CA ILE A 67 9.06 -6.41 8.29
C ILE A 67 10.46 -6.26 7.69
N LYS A 68 11.49 -6.06 8.53
CA LYS A 68 12.88 -5.97 8.06
C LYS A 68 13.29 -7.22 7.29
N GLU A 69 13.00 -8.40 7.80
CA GLU A 69 13.27 -9.67 7.11
C GLU A 69 12.55 -9.73 5.76
N ALA A 70 11.28 -9.35 5.73
CA ALA A 70 10.48 -9.35 4.51
C ALA A 70 11.03 -8.41 3.43
N LEU A 71 11.65 -7.28 3.80
CA LEU A 71 12.22 -6.30 2.87
C LEU A 71 13.66 -6.60 2.42
N LEU A 72 14.35 -7.58 2.99
CA LEU A 72 15.73 -7.94 2.60
C LEU A 72 15.85 -8.44 1.15
N TYR A 73 14.75 -8.72 0.45
CA TYR A 73 14.79 -9.09 -0.97
C TYR A 73 15.10 -7.90 -1.89
N LEU A 74 14.93 -6.68 -1.41
CA LEU A 74 15.26 -5.48 -2.18
C LEU A 74 16.79 -5.40 -2.36
N PRO A 75 17.27 -4.97 -3.53
CA PRO A 75 18.67 -5.14 -3.93
C PRO A 75 19.67 -4.42 -3.03
N ASP A 76 19.37 -3.21 -2.58
CA ASP A 76 20.27 -2.41 -1.74
C ASP A 76 20.16 -2.76 -0.26
N GLN A 77 19.15 -3.53 0.12
CA GLN A 77 18.88 -3.93 1.50
C GLN A 77 18.86 -2.74 2.49
N ALA A 78 18.37 -1.58 2.03
CA ALA A 78 18.35 -0.34 2.80
C ALA A 78 17.62 -0.48 4.14
N VAL A 79 16.71 -1.45 4.26
CA VAL A 79 16.01 -1.78 5.51
C VAL A 79 16.94 -2.18 6.66
N ARG A 80 18.17 -2.61 6.37
CA ARG A 80 19.15 -2.96 7.42
C ARG A 80 19.54 -1.76 8.29
N GLU A 81 19.49 -0.56 7.72
CA GLU A 81 19.87 0.69 8.39
C GLU A 81 18.81 1.18 9.39
N ILE A 82 17.60 0.60 9.36
CA ILE A 82 16.49 1.01 10.24
C ILE A 82 16.63 0.30 11.58
N GLU A 83 16.57 1.09 12.66
CA GLU A 83 16.45 0.56 14.02
C GLU A 83 14.98 0.28 14.36
N ALA A 84 14.71 -0.78 15.15
CA ALA A 84 13.34 -1.22 15.41
C ALA A 84 12.49 -0.15 16.10
N GLU A 85 13.11 0.67 16.96
CA GLU A 85 12.46 1.72 17.73
C GLU A 85 12.09 2.95 16.88
N GLU A 86 12.69 3.10 15.70
CA GLU A 86 12.45 4.26 14.82
C GLU A 86 11.02 4.28 14.31
N VAL A 87 10.42 3.10 14.01
CA VAL A 87 9.05 3.01 13.51
C VAL A 87 8.03 3.51 14.55
N ALA A 88 8.29 3.28 15.84
CA ALA A 88 7.44 3.82 16.91
C ALA A 88 7.71 5.31 17.22
N LYS A 89 8.90 5.80 16.91
CA LYS A 89 9.37 7.14 17.25
C LYS A 89 9.06 8.19 16.19
N TYR A 90 9.17 7.84 14.92
CA TYR A 90 9.01 8.76 13.79
C TYR A 90 7.67 8.57 13.10
N THR A 91 7.11 9.66 12.59
CA THR A 91 5.84 9.62 11.83
C THR A 91 5.93 8.73 10.61
N VAL A 92 7.06 8.76 9.91
CA VAL A 92 7.37 7.94 8.73
C VAL A 92 8.81 7.49 8.81
N VAL A 93 9.05 6.20 8.63
CA VAL A 93 10.38 5.62 8.43
C VAL A 93 10.44 5.14 6.99
N ARG A 94 11.29 5.80 6.20
CA ARG A 94 11.44 5.53 4.76
C ARG A 94 12.53 4.51 4.49
N VAL A 95 12.17 3.44 3.79
CA VAL A 95 13.11 2.50 3.19
C VAL A 95 13.28 2.89 1.73
N ALA A 96 14.37 3.62 1.44
CA ALA A 96 14.71 4.03 0.07
C ALA A 96 15.66 3.01 -0.55
N ASP A 97 15.11 2.17 -1.41
CA ASP A 97 15.79 1.10 -2.14
C ASP A 97 15.43 1.20 -3.64
N GLU A 98 15.44 0.14 -4.42
CA GLU A 98 14.93 0.14 -5.81
C GLU A 98 13.54 0.76 -5.91
N ILE A 99 12.71 0.55 -4.91
CA ILE A 99 11.42 1.21 -4.69
C ILE A 99 11.39 1.83 -3.30
N ILE A 100 10.54 2.83 -3.11
CA ILE A 100 10.33 3.44 -1.80
C ILE A 100 9.20 2.71 -1.06
N VAL A 101 9.50 2.30 0.20
CA VAL A 101 8.52 1.77 1.14
C VAL A 101 8.51 2.63 2.39
N ASP A 102 7.37 3.22 2.71
CA ASP A 102 7.17 4.06 3.89
C ASP A 102 6.47 3.26 5.01
N LEU A 103 7.13 3.13 6.15
CA LEU A 103 6.61 2.46 7.34
C LEU A 103 6.08 3.51 8.32
N MET A 104 4.83 3.36 8.76
CA MET A 104 4.17 4.27 9.69
C MET A 104 3.47 3.48 10.79
N HIS A 105 3.62 3.89 12.05
CA HIS A 105 2.79 3.38 13.15
C HIS A 105 1.46 4.13 13.23
N LYS A 106 1.45 5.38 12.73
CA LYS A 106 0.30 6.27 12.74
C LYS A 106 0.24 7.10 11.46
N ALA A 107 -0.94 7.22 10.86
CA ALA A 107 -1.22 8.08 9.71
C ALA A 107 -2.38 9.03 10.07
N CYS A 108 -2.11 10.34 10.23
CA CYS A 108 -2.99 11.30 10.88
C CYS A 108 -3.40 10.76 12.29
N GLU A 109 -4.70 10.53 12.52
CA GLU A 109 -5.20 10.00 13.79
C GLU A 109 -5.46 8.48 13.77
N VAL A 110 -4.99 7.77 12.72
CA VAL A 110 -5.21 6.34 12.54
C VAL A 110 -3.95 5.57 12.90
N GLU A 111 -4.04 4.69 13.88
CA GLU A 111 -3.00 3.73 14.28
C GLU A 111 -3.37 2.32 13.82
N TYR A 112 -2.39 1.40 13.77
CA TYR A 112 -2.62 0.03 13.28
C TYR A 112 -3.74 -0.68 14.05
N GLU A 113 -3.81 -0.51 15.37
CA GLU A 113 -4.83 -1.13 16.24
C GLU A 113 -6.25 -0.73 15.88
N HIS A 114 -6.44 0.45 15.26
CA HIS A 114 -7.75 0.94 14.83
C HIS A 114 -8.24 0.29 13.53
N THR A 115 -7.42 -0.54 12.88
CA THR A 115 -7.70 -1.00 11.51
C THR A 115 -8.54 -2.26 11.41
N HIS A 116 -8.63 -3.07 12.47
CA HIS A 116 -9.14 -4.45 12.43
C HIS A 116 -10.45 -4.64 11.67
N ASP A 117 -11.47 -3.80 11.94
CA ASP A 117 -12.78 -3.88 11.28
C ASP A 117 -12.83 -3.15 9.93
N HIS A 118 -11.75 -2.45 9.59
CA HIS A 118 -11.64 -1.58 8.43
C HIS A 118 -10.67 -2.10 7.36
N ILE A 119 -10.24 -3.35 7.46
CA ILE A 119 -9.39 -3.99 6.46
C ILE A 119 -10.27 -4.67 5.41
N ALA A 120 -9.95 -4.42 4.14
CA ALA A 120 -10.39 -5.23 3.02
C ALA A 120 -9.18 -6.01 2.47
N HIS A 121 -9.43 -7.07 1.75
CA HIS A 121 -8.39 -7.89 1.16
C HIS A 121 -8.58 -7.96 -0.36
N TYR A 122 -7.51 -7.72 -1.09
CA TYR A 122 -7.44 -7.95 -2.52
C TYR A 122 -6.59 -9.19 -2.79
N SER A 123 -7.14 -10.16 -3.51
CA SER A 123 -6.45 -11.42 -3.79
C SER A 123 -5.86 -11.40 -5.19
N VAL A 124 -4.56 -11.61 -5.29
CA VAL A 124 -3.84 -11.80 -6.56
C VAL A 124 -3.10 -13.12 -6.48
N ALA A 125 -3.48 -14.09 -7.32
CA ALA A 125 -3.00 -15.47 -7.22
C ALA A 125 -3.21 -16.02 -5.79
N ASP A 126 -2.16 -16.36 -5.09
CA ASP A 126 -2.14 -16.85 -3.71
C ASP A 126 -1.81 -15.77 -2.66
N VAL A 127 -1.65 -14.50 -3.09
CA VAL A 127 -1.27 -13.39 -2.21
C VAL A 127 -2.50 -12.60 -1.79
N GLN A 128 -2.69 -12.43 -0.47
CA GLN A 128 -3.67 -11.53 0.12
C GLN A 128 -3.03 -10.18 0.41
N ILE A 129 -3.58 -9.11 -0.13
CA ILE A 129 -3.14 -7.74 0.11
C ILE A 129 -4.14 -7.09 1.05
N PRO A 130 -3.81 -6.90 2.34
CA PRO A 130 -4.67 -6.16 3.26
C PRO A 130 -4.57 -4.66 2.98
N PHE A 131 -5.70 -3.97 2.82
CA PHE A 131 -5.73 -2.52 2.61
C PHE A 131 -6.90 -1.88 3.34
N LEU A 132 -6.78 -0.58 3.66
CA LEU A 132 -7.85 0.13 4.36
C LEU A 132 -9.08 0.33 3.46
N LYS A 133 -10.26 0.06 4.04
CA LYS A 133 -11.55 0.44 3.48
C LYS A 133 -11.72 1.97 3.42
N PRO A 134 -12.59 2.50 2.54
CA PRO A 134 -12.72 3.93 2.27
C PRO A 134 -12.90 4.80 3.51
N ALA A 135 -13.74 4.38 4.45
CA ALA A 135 -14.09 5.18 5.62
C ALA A 135 -12.89 5.49 6.53
N LEU A 136 -12.01 4.52 6.78
CA LEU A 136 -10.83 4.73 7.59
C LEU A 136 -9.67 5.30 6.76
N LEU A 137 -9.55 4.91 5.49
CA LEU A 137 -8.57 5.47 4.56
C LEU A 137 -8.74 6.99 4.41
N LEU A 138 -9.99 7.47 4.31
CA LEU A 138 -10.30 8.92 4.26
C LEU A 138 -9.67 9.67 5.44
N LYS A 139 -9.72 9.11 6.65
CA LYS A 139 -9.11 9.74 7.84
C LYS A 139 -7.58 9.88 7.72
N THR A 140 -6.90 8.95 7.04
CA THR A 140 -5.45 9.03 6.81
C THR A 140 -5.06 10.11 5.79
N LYS A 141 -6.05 10.68 5.09
CA LYS A 141 -5.87 11.71 4.05
C LYS A 141 -6.18 13.13 4.51
N MET A 142 -6.36 13.34 5.81
CA MET A 142 -6.67 14.65 6.40
C MET A 142 -5.41 15.53 6.51
N THR A 143 -4.74 15.76 5.37
CA THR A 143 -3.54 16.58 5.25
C THR A 143 -3.79 17.78 4.32
N ILE A 144 -2.83 18.69 4.24
CA ILE A 144 -2.86 19.87 3.35
C ILE A 144 -2.31 19.58 1.96
N ARG A 145 -1.83 18.35 1.68
CA ARG A 145 -1.23 18.00 0.39
C ARG A 145 -2.29 17.98 -0.71
N PRO A 146 -2.03 18.57 -1.91
CA PRO A 146 -3.00 18.58 -3.01
C PRO A 146 -3.48 17.20 -3.44
N LYS A 147 -2.57 16.20 -3.55
CA LYS A 147 -2.93 14.82 -3.89
C LYS A 147 -3.92 14.22 -2.89
N ASP A 148 -3.78 14.53 -1.59
CA ASP A 148 -4.71 14.04 -0.58
C ASP A 148 -6.10 14.69 -0.70
N ALA A 149 -6.21 15.91 -1.25
CA ALA A 149 -7.51 16.53 -1.53
C ALA A 149 -8.28 15.77 -2.64
N GLU A 150 -7.59 15.34 -3.70
CA GLU A 150 -8.17 14.52 -4.76
C GLU A 150 -8.59 13.14 -4.23
N ASP A 151 -7.72 12.50 -3.44
CA ASP A 151 -8.01 11.22 -2.79
C ASP A 151 -9.24 11.32 -1.88
N ARG A 152 -9.35 12.40 -1.05
CA ARG A 152 -10.52 12.62 -0.19
C ARG A 152 -11.80 12.77 -1.00
N PHE A 153 -11.79 13.61 -2.04
CA PHE A 153 -12.97 13.80 -2.88
C PHE A 153 -13.46 12.47 -3.46
N PHE A 154 -12.55 11.65 -3.99
CA PHE A 154 -12.91 10.33 -4.51
C PHE A 154 -13.50 9.43 -3.41
N LEU A 155 -12.86 9.36 -2.24
CA LEU A 155 -13.28 8.48 -1.14
C LEU A 155 -14.64 8.91 -0.56
N GLU A 156 -14.91 10.21 -0.47
CA GLU A 156 -16.21 10.77 -0.07
C GLU A 156 -17.32 10.37 -1.03
N GLN A 157 -17.11 10.55 -2.35
CA GLN A 157 -18.07 10.11 -3.37
C GLN A 157 -18.32 8.60 -3.34
N LEU A 158 -17.28 7.80 -3.08
CA LEU A 158 -17.41 6.36 -2.96
C LEU A 158 -18.28 5.98 -1.74
N LEU A 159 -18.07 6.63 -0.60
CA LEU A 159 -18.86 6.40 0.62
C LEU A 159 -20.33 6.83 0.44
N GLU A 160 -20.58 7.97 -0.19
CA GLU A 160 -21.92 8.43 -0.51
C GLU A 160 -22.67 7.43 -1.40
N SER A 161 -22.01 6.93 -2.45
CA SER A 161 -22.61 5.93 -3.35
C SER A 161 -22.93 4.61 -2.65
N GLN A 162 -22.06 4.16 -1.75
CA GLN A 162 -22.29 2.95 -0.95
C GLN A 162 -23.49 3.10 -0.01
N ASN A 163 -23.66 4.28 0.60
CA ASN A 163 -24.79 4.58 1.49
C ASN A 163 -26.11 4.76 0.74
N ALA A 164 -26.07 5.26 -0.48
CA ALA A 164 -27.27 5.48 -1.31
C ALA A 164 -27.79 4.19 -2.00
N GLY A 165 -27.06 3.07 -1.90
CA GLY A 165 -27.38 1.84 -2.63
C GLY A 165 -27.33 1.97 -4.16
N THR A 166 -26.74 3.07 -4.66
CA THR A 166 -26.62 3.39 -6.08
C THR A 166 -25.19 3.02 -6.52
N PRO A 167 -25.00 2.35 -7.66
CA PRO A 167 -23.64 2.16 -8.18
C PRO A 167 -22.99 3.52 -8.40
N PRO A 168 -21.67 3.67 -8.12
CA PRO A 168 -20.97 4.95 -8.25
C PRO A 168 -21.18 5.53 -9.65
N LEU A 169 -21.57 6.80 -9.71
CA LEU A 169 -21.75 7.54 -10.96
C LEU A 169 -20.43 7.55 -11.70
N SER A 170 -20.32 6.75 -12.76
CA SER A 170 -19.19 6.74 -13.67
C SER A 170 -19.24 8.00 -14.52
N GLN A 171 -18.61 9.06 -14.06
CA GLN A 171 -18.20 10.11 -14.97
C GLN A 171 -16.75 9.85 -15.36
N ASN A 172 -16.54 9.27 -16.55
CA ASN A 172 -15.24 9.06 -17.22
C ASN A 172 -14.18 8.18 -16.52
N THR A 173 -14.53 7.36 -15.54
CA THR A 173 -13.77 6.15 -15.36
C THR A 173 -14.33 5.15 -16.36
N PRO A 174 -13.52 4.60 -17.30
CA PRO A 174 -13.97 3.41 -18.00
C PRO A 174 -14.37 2.45 -16.90
N SER A 175 -15.63 2.00 -16.92
CA SER A 175 -16.09 0.98 -15.99
C SER A 175 -14.92 0.02 -15.83
N VAL A 176 -14.45 -0.19 -14.59
CA VAL A 176 -13.53 -1.27 -14.32
C VAL A 176 -14.33 -2.54 -14.59
N SER A 177 -14.94 -2.57 -15.76
CA SER A 177 -15.42 -3.76 -16.40
C SER A 177 -14.16 -4.56 -16.55
N SER A 178 -14.05 -5.50 -15.65
CA SER A 178 -13.36 -6.78 -15.76
C SER A 178 -12.37 -7.00 -16.93
N SER A 179 -12.34 -6.22 -18.01
CA SER A 179 -11.50 -6.47 -19.17
C SER A 179 -10.10 -5.86 -19.07
N LEU A 180 -9.92 -4.63 -18.57
CA LEU A 180 -8.59 -4.03 -18.36
C LEU A 180 -7.93 -4.65 -17.13
N TRP A 181 -8.66 -4.78 -16.04
CA TRP A 181 -8.22 -5.52 -14.86
C TRP A 181 -8.01 -7.00 -15.17
N ARG A 182 -8.88 -7.64 -15.93
CA ARG A 182 -8.67 -9.03 -16.41
C ARG A 182 -7.50 -9.15 -17.38
N ARG A 183 -7.22 -8.16 -18.21
CA ARG A 183 -6.02 -8.15 -19.08
C ARG A 183 -4.76 -7.89 -18.27
N PHE A 184 -4.83 -7.01 -17.28
CA PHE A 184 -3.77 -6.76 -16.32
C PHE A 184 -3.53 -8.00 -15.42
N LEU A 185 -4.57 -8.58 -14.84
CA LEU A 185 -4.51 -9.84 -14.07
C LEU A 185 -4.01 -11.02 -14.93
N LYS A 186 -4.39 -11.12 -16.20
CA LYS A 186 -3.85 -12.14 -17.10
C LYS A 186 -2.36 -11.94 -17.38
N LYS A 187 -1.88 -10.70 -17.37
CA LYS A 187 -0.45 -10.41 -17.54
C LYS A 187 0.33 -10.79 -16.28
N VAL A 188 -0.18 -10.47 -15.10
CA VAL A 188 0.38 -10.89 -13.80
C VAL A 188 0.35 -12.43 -13.66
N HIS A 189 -0.78 -13.06 -13.99
CA HIS A 189 -0.94 -14.52 -13.94
C HIS A 189 0.05 -15.26 -14.86
N ARG A 190 0.40 -14.66 -16.00
CA ARG A 190 1.35 -15.24 -16.97
C ARG A 190 2.81 -15.16 -16.53
N ILE A 191 3.13 -14.24 -15.60
CA ILE A 191 4.48 -14.06 -15.03
C ILE A 191 4.73 -15.04 -13.87
N PHE A 192 3.68 -15.43 -13.14
CA PHE A 192 3.81 -16.25 -11.91
C PHE A 192 3.48 -17.75 -12.09
N LEU A 193 2.99 -18.19 -13.25
CA LEU A 193 2.84 -19.61 -13.54
C LEU A 193 3.97 -20.06 -14.46
N PRO A 194 4.90 -20.93 -14.01
CA PRO A 194 5.78 -21.63 -14.91
C PRO A 194 4.91 -22.50 -15.81
N SER A 195 5.04 -22.31 -17.14
CA SER A 195 4.49 -23.24 -18.11
C SER A 195 5.07 -24.63 -17.82
N ASN A 196 4.24 -25.50 -17.27
CA ASN A 196 4.52 -26.93 -17.28
C ASN A 196 4.66 -27.36 -18.74
N LYS A 197 5.87 -27.63 -19.15
CA LYS A 197 6.22 -28.57 -20.21
C LYS A 197 6.97 -29.72 -19.60
#